data_0f8a58aa71227c02267af999857ea02f
#
_entry.id   0f8a58aa71227c02267af999857ea02f
#
_cell.length_a   1.000
_cell.length_b   1.000
_cell.length_c   1.000
_cell.angle_alpha   90.00
_cell.angle_beta   90.00
_cell.angle_gamma   90.00
#
_symmetry.space_group_name_H-M   'P 1'
#
loop_
_entity.id
_entity.type
_entity.pdbx_description
1 polymer ?
#
loop_
_entity_poly.entity_id
_entity_poly.type
_entity_poly.pdbx_seq_one_letter_code
_entity_poly.pdbx_strand_id
1 'polypeptide(L)'
;MTSTPGSAGPTAATTPPPSESPSEPAGRVRRFSRAERWIHRTTGALMLVCVATAAALYVPQLAELVGRRHLVVTVHEWSGLLLPLPVLLGLGSRAFRADLSRLNRFLPYDREWLRAVRRRDARPGSRPAGKFNAGQKIYAAWIAGAVLVMLGTGLLMWFTGFAPILWRTSATFVHDWLALAIGVVLIGHIGMAYGDPQARRGMRTGSVERAWAEREHPHWKEE
;
A
#
# COMPACT_ATOMS: atom_id res chain seq x y z
N MET A 1 78.40 -22.82 -27.36
CA MET A 1 77.67 -21.97 -26.43
C MET A 1 76.36 -21.52 -27.12
N THR A 2 75.33 -22.23 -26.91
CA THR A 2 74.00 -22.02 -27.52
C THR A 2 73.02 -21.61 -26.47
N SER A 3 72.55 -20.36 -26.54
CA SER A 3 71.53 -19.81 -25.64
C SER A 3 70.17 -20.08 -26.18
N THR A 4 69.32 -20.73 -25.36
CA THR A 4 67.91 -21.03 -25.63
C THR A 4 67.02 -19.81 -25.25
N PRO A 5 66.02 -19.43 -26.08
CA PRO A 5 65.11 -18.38 -25.69
C PRO A 5 63.97 -18.93 -24.81
N GLY A 6 63.68 -18.27 -23.75
CA GLY A 6 62.63 -18.61 -22.80
C GLY A 6 61.21 -18.40 -23.35
N SER A 7 60.38 -19.37 -23.07
CA SER A 7 58.96 -19.42 -23.36
C SER A 7 58.18 -18.43 -22.47
N ALA A 8 57.48 -17.49 -23.12
CA ALA A 8 56.51 -16.63 -22.43
C ALA A 8 55.23 -17.41 -22.19
N GLY A 9 54.83 -17.56 -20.91
CA GLY A 9 53.57 -18.16 -20.51
C GLY A 9 52.36 -17.26 -20.82
N PRO A 10 51.15 -17.84 -20.96
CA PRO A 10 49.95 -17.07 -21.31
C PRO A 10 49.50 -16.16 -20.19
N THR A 11 49.29 -14.91 -20.54
CA THR A 11 48.74 -13.86 -19.66
C THR A 11 47.32 -14.26 -19.23
N ALA A 12 47.11 -14.44 -17.94
CA ALA A 12 45.78 -14.68 -17.34
C ALA A 12 44.86 -13.50 -17.65
N ALA A 13 43.75 -13.75 -18.33
CA ALA A 13 42.69 -12.79 -18.55
C ALA A 13 42.06 -12.42 -17.22
N THR A 14 42.25 -11.17 -16.80
CA THR A 14 41.60 -10.60 -15.59
C THR A 14 40.12 -10.41 -15.88
N THR A 15 39.28 -11.22 -15.26
CA THR A 15 37.82 -11.06 -15.29
C THR A 15 37.46 -9.68 -14.66
N PRO A 16 36.67 -8.83 -15.33
CA PRO A 16 36.27 -7.56 -14.74
C PRO A 16 35.40 -7.83 -13.49
N PRO A 17 35.55 -7.01 -12.44
CA PRO A 17 34.73 -7.16 -11.23
C PRO A 17 33.25 -6.99 -11.57
N PRO A 18 32.36 -7.72 -10.85
CA PRO A 18 30.92 -7.59 -11.06
C PRO A 18 30.49 -6.12 -10.86
N SER A 19 29.68 -5.63 -11.78
CA SER A 19 29.15 -4.26 -11.74
C SER A 19 28.45 -4.00 -10.39
N GLU A 20 29.04 -3.18 -9.55
CA GLU A 20 28.44 -2.71 -8.31
C GLU A 20 27.11 -2.01 -8.66
N SER A 21 26.05 -2.53 -8.10
CA SER A 21 24.74 -1.83 -8.10
C SER A 21 24.95 -0.44 -7.51
N PRO A 22 24.28 0.62 -8.01
CA PRO A 22 24.47 1.98 -7.51
C PRO A 22 24.32 1.99 -6.00
N SER A 23 25.41 2.28 -5.27
CA SER A 23 25.43 2.36 -3.82
C SER A 23 24.40 3.39 -3.37
N GLU A 24 23.46 2.99 -2.51
CA GLU A 24 22.52 3.94 -1.90
C GLU A 24 23.32 5.02 -1.15
N PRO A 25 22.91 6.30 -1.22
CA PRO A 25 23.60 7.38 -0.53
C PRO A 25 23.68 7.07 0.96
N ALA A 26 24.89 7.19 1.53
CA ALA A 26 25.16 6.90 2.93
C ALA A 26 24.10 7.53 3.85
N GLY A 27 23.48 6.69 4.73
CA GLY A 27 22.45 7.13 5.67
C GLY A 27 20.99 6.87 5.24
N ARG A 28 20.72 6.21 4.12
CA ARG A 28 19.38 5.82 3.70
C ARG A 28 19.22 4.31 3.59
N VAL A 29 17.98 3.84 3.80
CA VAL A 29 17.60 2.43 3.65
C VAL A 29 16.41 2.31 2.71
N ARG A 30 16.42 1.28 1.87
CA ARG A 30 15.32 1.01 0.96
C ARG A 30 14.15 0.40 1.71
N ARG A 31 12.99 1.05 1.66
CA ARG A 31 11.77 0.59 2.34
C ARG A 31 10.75 -0.04 1.37
N PHE A 32 10.56 0.58 0.20
CA PHE A 32 9.57 0.13 -0.76
C PHE A 32 10.15 0.01 -2.17
N SER A 33 9.85 -1.11 -2.83
CA SER A 33 10.16 -1.34 -4.24
C SER A 33 9.31 -0.44 -5.16
N ARG A 34 9.66 -0.40 -6.45
CA ARG A 34 8.85 0.29 -7.46
C ARG A 34 7.44 -0.33 -7.57
N ALA A 35 7.33 -1.66 -7.50
CA ALA A 35 6.07 -2.38 -7.57
C ALA A 35 5.13 -1.99 -6.41
N GLU A 36 5.62 -2.03 -5.16
CA GLU A 36 4.82 -1.67 -3.98
C GLU A 36 4.29 -0.23 -4.06
N ARG A 37 5.12 0.70 -4.50
CA ARG A 37 4.73 2.11 -4.68
C ARG A 37 3.71 2.30 -5.81
N TRP A 38 3.86 1.55 -6.91
CA TRP A 38 2.91 1.57 -8.01
C TRP A 38 1.55 1.02 -7.56
N ILE A 39 1.53 -0.14 -6.90
CA ILE A 39 0.32 -0.75 -6.37
C ILE A 39 -0.41 0.24 -5.44
N HIS A 40 0.30 0.81 -4.48
CA HIS A 40 -0.30 1.76 -3.54
C HIS A 40 -0.87 3.00 -4.25
N ARG A 41 -0.14 3.59 -5.21
CA ARG A 41 -0.59 4.78 -5.94
C ARG A 41 -1.81 4.49 -6.81
N THR A 42 -1.79 3.37 -7.54
CA THR A 42 -2.90 3.01 -8.44
C THR A 42 -4.15 2.64 -7.64
N THR A 43 -4.00 1.82 -6.58
CA THR A 43 -5.12 1.51 -5.68
C THR A 43 -5.65 2.78 -5.00
N GLY A 44 -4.76 3.66 -4.53
CA GLY A 44 -5.15 4.94 -3.93
C GLY A 44 -5.88 5.86 -4.90
N ALA A 45 -5.42 5.95 -6.16
CA ALA A 45 -6.09 6.74 -7.19
C ALA A 45 -7.50 6.20 -7.50
N LEU A 46 -7.64 4.88 -7.71
CA LEU A 46 -8.94 4.24 -7.93
C LEU A 46 -9.87 4.45 -6.73
N MET A 47 -9.37 4.30 -5.50
CA MET A 47 -10.13 4.55 -4.28
C MET A 47 -10.62 5.99 -4.20
N LEU A 48 -9.76 6.98 -4.51
CA LEU A 48 -10.14 8.39 -4.53
C LEU A 48 -11.21 8.68 -5.59
N VAL A 49 -11.11 8.05 -6.77
CA VAL A 49 -12.15 8.15 -7.80
C VAL A 49 -13.46 7.56 -7.31
N CYS A 50 -13.45 6.37 -6.66
CA CYS A 50 -14.67 5.78 -6.09
C CYS A 50 -15.31 6.69 -5.03
N VAL A 51 -14.52 7.25 -4.11
CA VAL A 51 -15.03 8.16 -3.06
C VAL A 51 -15.56 9.46 -3.66
N ALA A 52 -14.84 10.05 -4.62
CA ALA A 52 -15.28 11.29 -5.28
C ALA A 52 -16.57 11.09 -6.09
N THR A 53 -16.68 9.99 -6.83
CA THR A 53 -17.90 9.67 -7.58
C THR A 53 -19.06 9.31 -6.67
N ALA A 54 -18.82 8.60 -5.55
CA ALA A 54 -19.83 8.36 -4.53
C ALA A 54 -20.36 9.70 -3.96
N ALA A 55 -19.48 10.61 -3.60
CA ALA A 55 -19.89 11.95 -3.14
C ALA A 55 -20.72 12.69 -4.19
N ALA A 56 -20.33 12.63 -5.48
CA ALA A 56 -21.08 13.24 -6.59
C ALA A 56 -22.43 12.55 -6.84
N LEU A 57 -22.64 11.31 -6.41
CA LEU A 57 -23.92 10.62 -6.54
C LEU A 57 -24.88 10.91 -5.37
N TYR A 58 -24.34 11.18 -4.17
CA TYR A 58 -25.11 11.32 -2.93
C TYR A 58 -25.30 12.78 -2.48
N VAL A 59 -24.39 13.69 -2.82
CA VAL A 59 -24.50 15.12 -2.44
C VAL A 59 -25.21 15.87 -3.57
N PRO A 60 -26.45 16.37 -3.36
CA PRO A 60 -27.24 16.98 -4.43
C PRO A 60 -26.51 18.11 -5.15
N GLN A 61 -25.80 18.97 -4.43
CA GLN A 61 -25.05 20.09 -4.99
C GLN A 61 -23.93 19.64 -5.94
N LEU A 62 -23.26 18.50 -5.62
CA LEU A 62 -22.25 17.92 -6.48
C LEU A 62 -22.88 17.20 -7.70
N ALA A 63 -24.03 16.56 -7.50
CA ALA A 63 -24.77 15.92 -8.59
C ALA A 63 -25.23 16.95 -9.63
N GLU A 64 -25.73 18.10 -9.19
CA GLU A 64 -26.14 19.22 -10.05
C GLU A 64 -24.96 19.83 -10.78
N LEU A 65 -23.83 20.07 -10.08
CA LEU A 65 -22.61 20.63 -10.67
C LEU A 65 -22.06 19.76 -11.80
N VAL A 66 -22.07 18.44 -11.62
CA VAL A 66 -21.58 17.51 -12.64
C VAL A 66 -22.58 17.35 -13.80
N GLY A 67 -23.89 17.35 -13.54
CA GLY A 67 -24.97 17.28 -14.52
C GLY A 67 -25.02 16.02 -15.39
N ARG A 68 -24.10 15.06 -15.22
CA ARG A 68 -23.94 13.83 -16.02
C ARG A 68 -23.97 12.57 -15.16
N ARG A 69 -25.11 12.33 -14.48
CA ARG A 69 -25.25 11.21 -13.54
C ARG A 69 -24.81 9.85 -14.13
N HIS A 70 -25.19 9.54 -15.36
CA HIS A 70 -24.83 8.28 -16.01
C HIS A 70 -23.31 8.10 -16.13
N LEU A 71 -22.59 9.16 -16.52
CA LEU A 71 -21.13 9.13 -16.59
C LEU A 71 -20.51 8.86 -15.22
N VAL A 72 -21.01 9.53 -14.17
CA VAL A 72 -20.51 9.34 -12.79
C VAL A 72 -20.74 7.91 -12.32
N VAL A 73 -21.92 7.33 -12.59
CA VAL A 73 -22.22 5.93 -12.29
C VAL A 73 -21.25 5.00 -13.01
N THR A 74 -21.08 5.16 -14.32
CA THR A 74 -20.17 4.33 -15.13
C THR A 74 -18.73 4.40 -14.61
N VAL A 75 -18.22 5.61 -14.30
CA VAL A 75 -16.88 5.78 -13.75
C VAL A 75 -16.75 5.10 -12.38
N HIS A 76 -17.78 5.22 -11.53
CA HIS A 76 -17.80 4.59 -10.22
C HIS A 76 -17.72 3.06 -10.32
N GLU A 77 -18.60 2.45 -11.12
CA GLU A 77 -18.69 1.01 -11.34
C GLU A 77 -17.37 0.43 -11.85
N TRP A 78 -16.81 1.02 -12.91
CA TRP A 78 -15.54 0.55 -13.49
C TRP A 78 -14.35 0.77 -12.54
N SER A 79 -14.29 1.90 -11.84
CA SER A 79 -13.22 2.14 -10.86
C SER A 79 -13.30 1.17 -9.70
N GLY A 80 -14.51 0.86 -9.22
CA GLY A 80 -14.74 -0.13 -8.17
C GLY A 80 -14.34 -1.54 -8.60
N LEU A 81 -14.71 -1.94 -9.82
CA LEU A 81 -14.34 -3.25 -10.38
C LEU A 81 -12.82 -3.38 -10.57
N LEU A 82 -12.14 -2.31 -10.97
CA LEU A 82 -10.68 -2.28 -11.18
C LEU A 82 -9.89 -2.16 -9.87
N LEU A 83 -10.51 -1.78 -8.76
CA LEU A 83 -9.83 -1.49 -7.50
C LEU A 83 -8.97 -2.65 -6.96
N PRO A 84 -9.36 -3.94 -7.03
CA PRO A 84 -8.52 -5.06 -6.61
C PRO A 84 -7.38 -5.39 -7.60
N LEU A 85 -7.48 -4.95 -8.86
CA LEU A 85 -6.55 -5.35 -9.93
C LEU A 85 -5.08 -5.02 -9.64
N PRO A 86 -4.69 -3.81 -9.14
CA PRO A 86 -3.30 -3.51 -8.81
C PRO A 86 -2.72 -4.46 -7.76
N VAL A 87 -3.52 -4.87 -6.78
CA VAL A 87 -3.12 -5.83 -5.73
C VAL A 87 -2.94 -7.22 -6.32
N LEU A 88 -3.85 -7.68 -7.17
CA LEU A 88 -3.76 -8.97 -7.86
C LEU A 88 -2.52 -9.03 -8.76
N LEU A 89 -2.27 -8.00 -9.55
CA LEU A 89 -1.05 -7.90 -10.38
C LEU A 89 0.21 -7.85 -9.50
N GLY A 90 0.12 -7.22 -8.34
CA GLY A 90 1.18 -7.13 -7.35
C GLY A 90 1.64 -8.48 -6.82
N LEU A 91 0.78 -9.49 -6.82
CA LEU A 91 1.13 -10.86 -6.41
C LEU A 91 2.26 -11.48 -7.26
N GLY A 92 2.52 -10.95 -8.45
CA GLY A 92 3.71 -11.29 -9.25
C GLY A 92 5.02 -10.79 -8.64
N SER A 93 5.00 -9.77 -7.78
CA SER A 93 6.20 -9.20 -7.14
C SER A 93 6.58 -9.95 -5.85
N ARG A 94 7.84 -10.42 -5.77
CA ARG A 94 8.38 -11.04 -4.55
C ARG A 94 8.34 -10.08 -3.35
N ALA A 95 8.74 -8.83 -3.56
CA ALA A 95 8.76 -7.80 -2.51
C ALA A 95 7.34 -7.54 -1.97
N PHE A 96 6.35 -7.42 -2.85
CA PHE A 96 4.96 -7.23 -2.44
C PHE A 96 4.40 -8.43 -1.67
N ARG A 97 4.67 -9.67 -2.12
CA ARG A 97 4.27 -10.87 -1.37
C ARG A 97 4.91 -10.94 0.03
N ALA A 98 6.18 -10.57 0.14
CA ALA A 98 6.86 -10.50 1.43
C ALA A 98 6.20 -9.46 2.36
N ASP A 99 5.87 -8.29 1.85
CA ASP A 99 5.16 -7.27 2.62
C ASP A 99 3.74 -7.68 2.98
N LEU A 100 3.03 -8.35 2.07
CA LEU A 100 1.71 -8.91 2.37
C LEU A 100 1.79 -9.93 3.51
N SER A 101 2.81 -10.81 3.51
CA SER A 101 3.07 -11.73 4.64
C SER A 101 3.35 -10.99 5.94
N ARG A 102 4.16 -9.90 5.91
CA ARG A 102 4.45 -9.08 7.09
C ARG A 102 3.21 -8.36 7.63
N LEU A 103 2.35 -7.86 6.76
CA LEU A 103 1.09 -7.21 7.12
C LEU A 103 0.10 -8.18 7.78
N ASN A 104 0.09 -9.46 7.37
CA ASN A 104 -0.80 -10.48 7.91
C ASN A 104 -0.24 -11.22 9.15
N ARG A 105 0.99 -10.89 9.60
CA ARG A 105 1.59 -11.49 10.80
C ARG A 105 1.56 -10.53 11.97
N PHE A 106 0.78 -10.87 13.01
CA PHE A 106 0.72 -10.12 14.24
C PHE A 106 1.71 -10.72 15.26
N LEU A 107 2.66 -9.91 15.72
CA LEU A 107 3.79 -10.32 16.56
C LEU A 107 3.65 -9.72 17.98
N PRO A 108 4.37 -10.23 19.00
CA PRO A 108 4.25 -9.73 20.36
C PRO A 108 4.43 -8.22 20.50
N TYR A 109 5.39 -7.62 19.79
CA TYR A 109 5.62 -6.18 19.81
C TYR A 109 4.47 -5.36 19.20
N ASP A 110 3.62 -5.93 18.35
CA ASP A 110 2.42 -5.25 17.85
C ASP A 110 1.41 -5.00 18.99
N ARG A 111 1.31 -5.94 19.95
CA ARG A 111 0.47 -5.75 21.14
C ARG A 111 1.03 -4.68 22.08
N GLU A 112 2.35 -4.60 22.20
CA GLU A 112 3.02 -3.55 22.97
C GLU A 112 2.78 -2.18 22.35
N TRP A 113 2.90 -2.08 21.02
CA TRP A 113 2.59 -0.87 20.26
C TRP A 113 1.15 -0.40 20.52
N LEU A 114 0.16 -1.30 20.43
CA LEU A 114 -1.25 -0.97 20.70
C LEU A 114 -1.49 -0.52 22.13
N ARG A 115 -0.83 -1.18 23.11
CA ARG A 115 -0.92 -0.76 24.53
C ARG A 115 -0.36 0.64 24.74
N ALA A 116 0.79 0.94 24.12
CA ALA A 116 1.41 2.27 24.18
C ALA A 116 0.51 3.35 23.56
N VAL A 117 -0.07 3.09 22.39
CA VAL A 117 -1.03 4.02 21.76
C VAL A 117 -2.24 4.25 22.65
N ARG A 118 -2.83 3.19 23.24
CA ARG A 118 -3.98 3.32 24.13
C ARG A 118 -3.66 4.13 25.39
N ARG A 119 -2.43 3.99 25.91
CA ARG A 119 -1.92 4.76 27.06
C ARG A 119 -1.45 6.17 26.67
N ARG A 120 -1.53 6.56 25.40
CA ARG A 120 -0.98 7.81 24.83
C ARG A 120 0.51 7.99 25.14
N ASP A 121 1.24 6.88 25.28
CA ASP A 121 2.68 6.91 25.51
C ASP A 121 3.40 7.31 24.22
N ALA A 122 4.07 8.45 24.26
CA ALA A 122 4.84 9.00 23.13
C ALA A 122 6.35 9.03 23.40
N ARG A 123 6.82 8.35 24.46
CA ARG A 123 8.26 8.26 24.77
C ARG A 123 9.00 7.57 23.63
N PRO A 124 10.24 7.98 23.32
CA PRO A 124 11.06 7.25 22.35
C PRO A 124 11.16 5.76 22.69
N GLY A 125 10.97 4.89 21.71
CA GLY A 125 11.02 3.43 21.88
C GLY A 125 9.79 2.78 22.53
N SER A 126 8.80 3.55 23.02
CA SER A 126 7.58 2.97 23.62
C SER A 126 6.67 2.26 22.63
N ARG A 127 6.84 2.52 21.32
CA ARG A 127 6.02 1.97 20.23
C ARG A 127 6.86 1.11 19.28
N PRO A 128 7.31 -0.08 19.72
CA PRO A 128 8.16 -0.93 18.89
C PRO A 128 7.42 -1.38 17.63
N ALA A 129 8.10 -1.33 16.48
CA ALA A 129 7.52 -1.74 15.20
C ALA A 129 8.55 -2.46 14.31
N GLY A 130 8.06 -3.42 13.49
CA GLY A 130 8.78 -3.95 12.34
C GLY A 130 8.68 -3.02 11.12
N LYS A 131 8.81 -3.53 9.90
CA LYS A 131 8.60 -2.71 8.68
C LYS A 131 7.24 -1.99 8.69
N PHE A 132 6.23 -2.64 9.26
CA PHE A 132 4.89 -2.08 9.49
C PHE A 132 4.56 -2.13 10.98
N ASN A 133 3.95 -1.07 11.50
CA ASN A 133 3.43 -1.02 12.85
C ASN A 133 2.04 -1.68 12.95
N ALA A 134 1.57 -1.93 14.16
CA ALA A 134 0.28 -2.59 14.38
C ALA A 134 -0.91 -1.84 13.78
N GLY A 135 -0.90 -0.52 13.83
CA GLY A 135 -1.93 0.32 13.21
C GLY A 135 -2.01 0.15 11.70
N GLN A 136 -0.85 0.08 11.02
CA GLN A 136 -0.78 -0.17 9.57
C GLN A 136 -1.27 -1.58 9.21
N LYS A 137 -0.99 -2.59 10.03
CA LYS A 137 -1.49 -3.97 9.83
C LYS A 137 -3.01 -4.04 9.97
N ILE A 138 -3.57 -3.43 11.02
CA ILE A 138 -5.02 -3.37 11.23
C ILE A 138 -5.70 -2.61 10.10
N TYR A 139 -5.15 -1.46 9.69
CA TYR A 139 -5.67 -0.68 8.58
C TYR A 139 -5.68 -1.49 7.27
N ALA A 140 -4.57 -2.17 6.95
CA ALA A 140 -4.46 -2.99 5.74
C ALA A 140 -5.48 -4.14 5.72
N ALA A 141 -5.65 -4.84 6.85
CA ALA A 141 -6.64 -5.92 6.97
C ALA A 141 -8.07 -5.38 6.83
N TRP A 142 -8.38 -4.26 7.50
CA TRP A 142 -9.70 -3.65 7.44
C TRP A 142 -10.04 -3.17 6.03
N ILE A 143 -9.14 -2.43 5.36
CA ILE A 143 -9.39 -1.90 4.02
C ILE A 143 -9.50 -3.04 2.98
N ALA A 144 -8.72 -4.12 3.12
CA ALA A 144 -8.83 -5.28 2.25
C ALA A 144 -10.20 -5.95 2.39
N GLY A 145 -10.67 -6.19 3.62
CA GLY A 145 -12.01 -6.71 3.88
C GLY A 145 -13.11 -5.78 3.38
N ALA A 146 -12.99 -4.48 3.64
CA ALA A 146 -13.95 -3.48 3.17
C ALA A 146 -14.05 -3.46 1.62
N VAL A 147 -12.93 -3.50 0.90
CA VAL A 147 -12.93 -3.56 -0.58
C VAL A 147 -13.63 -4.81 -1.09
N LEU A 148 -13.45 -5.98 -0.46
CA LEU A 148 -14.14 -7.21 -0.86
C LEU A 148 -15.66 -7.09 -0.66
N VAL A 149 -16.11 -6.53 0.47
CA VAL A 149 -17.54 -6.29 0.73
C VAL A 149 -18.11 -5.27 -0.25
N MET A 150 -17.38 -4.17 -0.51
CA MET A 150 -17.76 -3.15 -1.50
C MET A 150 -17.92 -3.73 -2.90
N LEU A 151 -16.97 -4.58 -3.30
CA LEU A 151 -17.04 -5.28 -4.61
C LEU A 151 -18.25 -6.20 -4.67
N GLY A 152 -18.48 -7.04 -3.65
CA GLY A 152 -19.62 -7.96 -3.60
C GLY A 152 -20.97 -7.24 -3.62
N THR A 153 -21.12 -6.20 -2.78
CA THR A 153 -22.36 -5.41 -2.74
C THR A 153 -22.56 -4.59 -4.02
N GLY A 154 -21.51 -4.01 -4.58
CA GLY A 154 -21.55 -3.29 -5.86
C GLY A 154 -22.00 -4.19 -7.02
N LEU A 155 -21.46 -5.42 -7.11
CA LEU A 155 -21.88 -6.40 -8.13
C LEU A 155 -23.36 -6.80 -7.97
N LEU A 156 -23.83 -6.99 -6.73
CA LEU A 156 -25.26 -7.28 -6.47
C LEU A 156 -26.18 -6.12 -6.90
N MET A 157 -25.71 -4.89 -6.76
CA MET A 157 -26.45 -3.69 -7.19
C MET A 157 -26.43 -3.53 -8.71
N TRP A 158 -25.31 -3.81 -9.35
CA TRP A 158 -25.11 -3.66 -10.79
C TRP A 158 -25.90 -4.71 -11.58
N PHE A 159 -25.76 -5.99 -11.22
CA PHE A 159 -26.42 -7.09 -11.92
C PHE A 159 -27.80 -7.39 -11.34
N THR A 160 -28.78 -6.58 -11.73
CA THR A 160 -30.16 -6.61 -11.18
C THR A 160 -30.91 -7.92 -11.38
N GLY A 161 -30.51 -8.75 -12.35
CA GLY A 161 -31.11 -10.05 -12.62
C GLY A 161 -30.61 -11.19 -11.73
N PHE A 162 -29.50 -11.00 -10.99
CA PHE A 162 -28.90 -12.07 -10.18
C PHE A 162 -29.45 -12.19 -8.76
N ALA A 163 -30.10 -11.14 -8.23
CA ALA A 163 -30.54 -11.14 -6.85
C ALA A 163 -31.94 -10.55 -6.68
N PRO A 164 -32.77 -11.14 -5.77
CA PRO A 164 -34.04 -10.57 -5.37
C PRO A 164 -33.88 -9.13 -4.85
N ILE A 165 -34.98 -8.35 -4.95
CA ILE A 165 -34.99 -6.95 -4.54
C ILE A 165 -34.55 -6.76 -3.08
N LEU A 166 -34.93 -7.68 -2.19
CA LEU A 166 -34.54 -7.63 -0.79
C LEU A 166 -33.01 -7.65 -0.61
N TRP A 167 -32.31 -8.52 -1.32
CA TRP A 167 -30.83 -8.62 -1.25
C TRP A 167 -30.15 -7.38 -1.82
N ARG A 168 -30.71 -6.84 -2.89
CA ARG A 168 -30.19 -5.62 -3.52
C ARG A 168 -30.35 -4.41 -2.61
N THR A 169 -31.51 -4.27 -1.95
CA THR A 169 -31.74 -3.20 -0.97
C THR A 169 -30.78 -3.32 0.22
N SER A 170 -30.59 -4.53 0.74
CA SER A 170 -29.63 -4.79 1.80
C SER A 170 -28.19 -4.49 1.36
N ALA A 171 -27.82 -4.87 0.13
CA ALA A 171 -26.50 -4.55 -0.44
C ALA A 171 -26.29 -3.05 -0.56
N THR A 172 -27.28 -2.28 -1.01
CA THR A 172 -27.22 -0.82 -1.07
C THR A 172 -26.94 -0.23 0.32
N PHE A 173 -27.70 -0.66 1.32
CA PHE A 173 -27.49 -0.18 2.69
C PHE A 173 -26.06 -0.43 3.19
N VAL A 174 -25.56 -1.66 3.01
CA VAL A 174 -24.18 -2.00 3.43
C VAL A 174 -23.14 -1.22 2.63
N HIS A 175 -23.34 -1.09 1.32
CA HIS A 175 -22.42 -0.36 0.42
C HIS A 175 -22.30 1.11 0.84
N ASP A 176 -23.41 1.77 1.09
CA ASP A 176 -23.45 3.20 1.42
C ASP A 176 -22.77 3.49 2.77
N TRP A 177 -23.13 2.74 3.82
CA TRP A 177 -22.52 2.92 5.14
C TRP A 177 -21.04 2.57 5.14
N LEU A 178 -20.66 1.53 4.41
CA LEU A 178 -19.24 1.17 4.30
C LEU A 178 -18.46 2.20 3.47
N ALA A 179 -19.06 2.78 2.43
CA ALA A 179 -18.46 3.88 1.68
C ALA A 179 -18.18 5.10 2.56
N LEU A 180 -19.14 5.48 3.42
CA LEU A 180 -18.93 6.54 4.40
C LEU A 180 -17.80 6.21 5.37
N ALA A 181 -17.77 4.99 5.91
CA ALA A 181 -16.72 4.53 6.80
C ALA A 181 -15.34 4.55 6.13
N ILE A 182 -15.23 4.08 4.86
CA ILE A 182 -14.01 4.17 4.06
C ILE A 182 -13.59 5.63 3.89
N GLY A 183 -14.49 6.53 3.58
CA GLY A 183 -14.21 7.96 3.44
C GLY A 183 -13.58 8.56 4.70
N VAL A 184 -14.17 8.30 5.87
CA VAL A 184 -13.66 8.77 7.18
C VAL A 184 -12.27 8.18 7.46
N VAL A 185 -12.10 6.88 7.27
CA VAL A 185 -10.81 6.19 7.50
C VAL A 185 -9.74 6.69 6.53
N LEU A 186 -10.09 6.97 5.27
CA LEU A 186 -9.18 7.51 4.26
C LEU A 186 -8.71 8.93 4.63
N ILE A 187 -9.60 9.79 5.13
CA ILE A 187 -9.23 11.12 5.65
C ILE A 187 -8.21 10.98 6.79
N GLY A 188 -8.47 10.06 7.74
CA GLY A 188 -7.53 9.77 8.82
C GLY A 188 -6.19 9.25 8.31
N HIS A 189 -6.19 8.35 7.32
CA HIS A 189 -4.97 7.82 6.69
C HIS A 189 -4.13 8.92 6.02
N ILE A 190 -4.78 9.80 5.27
CA ILE A 190 -4.13 10.94 4.62
C ILE A 190 -3.57 11.89 5.68
N GLY A 191 -4.34 12.20 6.73
CA GLY A 191 -3.89 13.05 7.84
C GLY A 191 -2.64 12.51 8.54
N MET A 192 -2.63 11.21 8.85
CA MET A 192 -1.44 10.55 9.44
C MET A 192 -0.23 10.59 8.49
N ALA A 193 -0.45 10.38 7.17
CA ALA A 193 0.62 10.47 6.19
C ALA A 193 1.20 11.90 6.10
N TYR A 194 0.39 12.93 6.25
CA TYR A 194 0.87 14.31 6.31
C TYR A 194 1.71 14.58 7.58
N GLY A 195 1.40 13.93 8.70
CA GLY A 195 2.15 14.03 9.94
C GLY A 195 3.51 13.32 9.93
N ASP A 196 3.76 12.40 8.97
CA ASP A 196 5.04 11.66 8.87
C ASP A 196 5.76 11.93 7.52
N PRO A 197 6.68 12.89 7.48
CA PRO A 197 7.43 13.22 6.27
C PRO A 197 8.28 12.05 5.74
N GLN A 198 8.81 11.19 6.60
CA GLN A 198 9.63 10.05 6.19
C GLN A 198 8.79 8.93 5.59
N ALA A 199 7.62 8.65 6.14
CA ALA A 199 6.66 7.71 5.53
C ALA A 199 6.26 8.17 4.12
N ARG A 200 5.93 9.48 3.94
CA ARG A 200 5.63 10.06 2.62
C ARG A 200 6.81 9.96 1.67
N ARG A 201 8.03 10.23 2.16
CA ARG A 201 9.25 10.10 1.37
C ARG A 201 9.44 8.65 0.91
N GLY A 202 9.28 7.68 1.81
CA GLY A 202 9.34 6.25 1.50
C GLY A 202 8.39 5.88 0.37
N MET A 203 7.14 6.34 0.39
CA MET A 203 6.16 6.11 -0.67
C MET A 203 6.47 6.87 -1.96
N ARG A 204 7.18 8.00 -1.90
CA ARG A 204 7.56 8.79 -3.08
C ARG A 204 8.82 8.25 -3.75
N THR A 205 9.88 8.01 -2.98
CA THR A 205 11.23 7.67 -3.48
C THR A 205 11.57 6.19 -3.36
N GLY A 206 10.98 5.48 -2.41
CA GLY A 206 11.27 4.08 -2.05
C GLY A 206 12.23 3.95 -0.87
N SER A 207 12.87 5.03 -0.40
CA SER A 207 13.85 5.01 0.68
C SER A 207 13.52 6.01 1.78
N VAL A 208 14.00 5.72 2.98
CA VAL A 208 13.86 6.53 4.19
C VAL A 208 15.22 6.73 4.86
N GLU A 209 15.32 7.64 5.79
CA GLU A 209 16.54 7.83 6.58
C GLU A 209 16.75 6.66 7.54
N ARG A 210 18.00 6.17 7.63
CA ARG A 210 18.38 5.05 8.51
C ARG A 210 18.07 5.37 9.96
N ALA A 211 18.44 6.54 10.45
CA ALA A 211 18.20 6.97 11.82
C ALA A 211 16.68 7.00 12.17
N TRP A 212 15.84 7.39 11.21
CA TRP A 212 14.38 7.30 11.40
C TRP A 212 13.91 5.85 11.45
N ALA A 213 14.42 4.99 10.55
CA ALA A 213 14.03 3.58 10.50
C ALA A 213 14.43 2.85 11.80
N GLU A 214 15.62 3.09 12.32
CA GLU A 214 16.11 2.51 13.59
C GLU A 214 15.28 2.97 14.79
N ARG A 215 14.87 4.25 14.82
CA ARG A 215 14.09 4.82 15.92
C ARG A 215 12.62 4.36 15.92
N GLU A 216 11.96 4.43 14.74
CA GLU A 216 10.53 4.17 14.63
C GLU A 216 10.19 2.69 14.32
N HIS A 217 11.16 1.94 13.77
CA HIS A 217 11.01 0.57 13.31
C HIS A 217 12.15 -0.34 13.79
N PRO A 218 12.43 -0.41 15.12
CA PRO A 218 13.60 -1.12 15.66
C PRO A 218 13.62 -2.62 15.37
N HIS A 219 12.47 -3.23 15.08
CA HIS A 219 12.35 -4.65 14.70
C HIS A 219 12.32 -4.88 13.19
N TRP A 220 12.53 -3.84 12.39
CA TRP A 220 12.66 -4.00 10.95
C TRP A 220 14.09 -4.39 10.59
N LYS A 221 14.26 -5.63 10.11
CA LYS A 221 15.52 -6.11 9.54
C LYS A 221 15.47 -5.83 8.03
N GLU A 222 16.52 -5.18 7.52
CA GLU A 222 16.76 -5.02 6.08
C GLU A 222 17.04 -6.41 5.47
N GLU A 223 16.41 -6.73 4.36
CA GLU A 223 16.64 -7.94 3.54
C GLU A 223 17.32 -7.55 2.24
#